data_87478c8adf482c56d6299ee467923ac7
#
_entry.id   87478c8adf482c56d6299ee467923ac7
#
_cell.length_a   1.000
_cell.length_b   1.000
_cell.length_c   1.000
_cell.angle_alpha   90.00
_cell.angle_beta   90.00
_cell.angle_gamma   90.00
#
_symmetry.space_group_name_H-M   'P 1'
#
loop_
_entity.id
_entity.type
_entity.pdbx_description
1 polymer ?
#
loop_
_entity_poly.entity_id
_entity_poly.type
_entity_poly.pdbx_seq_one_letter_code
_entity_poly.pdbx_strand_id
1 'polypeptide(L)'
;MTNNKGSIYRQMEELFRFILTNVEQSKLSTKNKVQIREEIIGLQSFVIGARPARIAIVGRRGAGKSSLINAIFGEQKAEIGDYKSQTGSGKWYLFENELGGIEILDTRGLGESHLPEEQAATANPIEEVKQSVKQKCPDVLLFLCKGKEVGARIDEDLQQLLQLKQDIYAMHAYNVPIVGIVTQVDELAPASNSEPPFTHPKKQENIQATVRILEGKLTEVVTTPVTVIPISAYVEYDLGEIIYDRRWNIDLLLDYLITELPKEAQVILAKLSKVKSVQKKLSRNIAKSVMAVTGLIGATPVPIADMPIITGLQISMIGTIAMISGDKLNRKSIMQFIGAMGINVGMGVALREVSRQLVKVFPGAGNFISGSIASAGTYALSEAAIIYFIDKKSQAEAKKVYLDKLDKARNKEQ
;
A
#
# COMPACT_ATOMS: atom_id res chain seq x y z
N MET A 1 9.20 7.05 24.48
CA MET A 1 8.58 7.63 23.25
C MET A 1 7.28 6.92 22.81
N THR A 2 6.79 5.97 23.54
CA THR A 2 5.60 5.14 23.24
C THR A 2 4.24 5.80 23.53
N ASN A 3 4.21 6.88 24.32
CA ASN A 3 2.95 7.48 24.79
C ASN A 3 2.22 8.37 23.76
N ASN A 4 2.90 8.86 22.72
CA ASN A 4 2.30 9.80 21.76
C ASN A 4 1.62 9.10 20.56
N LYS A 5 2.07 7.88 20.19
CA LYS A 5 1.39 7.08 19.16
C LYS A 5 -0.02 6.68 19.58
N GLY A 6 -0.20 6.29 20.87
CA GLY A 6 -1.51 5.92 21.40
C GLY A 6 -2.54 7.06 21.37
N SER A 7 -2.10 8.30 21.53
CA SER A 7 -3.00 9.47 21.60
C SER A 7 -3.64 9.82 20.25
N ILE A 8 -2.86 9.88 19.15
CA ILE A 8 -3.40 10.25 17.83
C ILE A 8 -4.27 9.13 17.22
N TYR A 9 -3.86 7.86 17.35
CA TYR A 9 -4.68 6.74 16.90
C TYR A 9 -6.03 6.70 17.65
N ARG A 10 -6.03 6.93 18.95
CA ARG A 10 -7.27 7.06 19.73
C ARG A 10 -8.14 8.20 19.23
N GLN A 11 -7.56 9.37 18.93
CA GLN A 11 -8.30 10.50 18.37
C GLN A 11 -8.88 10.18 16.98
N MET A 12 -8.16 9.47 16.13
CA MET A 12 -8.68 9.01 14.85
C MET A 12 -9.83 8.00 15.05
N GLU A 13 -9.70 7.07 15.97
CA GLU A 13 -10.77 6.13 16.31
C GLU A 13 -12.03 6.85 16.84
N GLU A 14 -11.86 7.81 17.74
CA GLU A 14 -12.95 8.66 18.24
C GLU A 14 -13.60 9.47 17.10
N LEU A 15 -12.80 9.97 16.14
CA LEU A 15 -13.29 10.67 14.97
C LEU A 15 -14.14 9.75 14.08
N PHE A 16 -13.68 8.54 13.77
CA PHE A 16 -14.46 7.57 13.00
C PHE A 16 -15.76 7.17 13.71
N ARG A 17 -15.70 6.94 15.02
CA ARG A 17 -16.90 6.65 15.82
C ARG A 17 -17.90 7.81 15.77
N PHE A 18 -17.42 9.05 15.89
CA PHE A 18 -18.23 10.24 15.75
C PHE A 18 -18.89 10.34 14.37
N ILE A 19 -18.13 10.08 13.28
CA ILE A 19 -18.66 10.10 11.92
C ILE A 19 -19.77 9.05 11.78
N LEU A 20 -19.53 7.80 12.18
CA LEU A 20 -20.50 6.70 12.11
C LEU A 20 -21.78 7.01 12.87
N THR A 21 -21.67 7.57 14.10
CA THR A 21 -22.83 7.96 14.90
C THR A 21 -23.67 9.03 14.18
N ASN A 22 -23.02 10.01 13.56
CA ASN A 22 -23.75 11.07 12.82
C ASN A 22 -24.40 10.49 11.53
N VAL A 23 -23.77 9.52 10.85
CA VAL A 23 -24.37 8.82 9.71
C VAL A 23 -25.66 8.11 10.12
N GLU A 24 -25.64 7.39 11.23
CA GLU A 24 -26.85 6.67 11.73
C GLU A 24 -27.99 7.64 12.12
N GLN A 25 -27.64 8.77 12.72
CA GLN A 25 -28.61 9.81 13.13
C GLN A 25 -29.08 10.70 11.98
N SER A 26 -28.42 10.66 10.81
CA SER A 26 -28.75 11.48 9.65
C SER A 26 -30.07 11.07 9.03
N LYS A 27 -30.66 11.98 8.20
CA LYS A 27 -31.86 11.71 7.39
C LYS A 27 -31.58 11.03 6.05
N LEU A 28 -30.38 10.46 5.87
CA LEU A 28 -30.00 9.72 4.69
C LEU A 28 -30.87 8.44 4.52
N SER A 29 -31.08 8.03 3.28
CA SER A 29 -31.76 6.77 3.00
C SER A 29 -30.97 5.59 3.56
N THR A 30 -31.63 4.49 3.91
CA THR A 30 -30.99 3.27 4.41
C THR A 30 -29.89 2.78 3.46
N LYS A 31 -30.15 2.81 2.15
CA LYS A 31 -29.16 2.44 1.11
C LYS A 31 -27.89 3.30 1.21
N ASN A 32 -28.05 4.62 1.31
CA ASN A 32 -26.91 5.53 1.42
C ASN A 32 -26.15 5.34 2.74
N LYS A 33 -26.85 5.11 3.85
CA LYS A 33 -26.21 4.81 5.14
C LYS A 33 -25.32 3.58 5.07
N VAL A 34 -25.81 2.49 4.46
CA VAL A 34 -25.03 1.26 4.28
C VAL A 34 -23.77 1.53 3.44
N GLN A 35 -23.92 2.15 2.28
CA GLN A 35 -22.79 2.48 1.40
C GLN A 35 -21.73 3.38 2.10
N ILE A 36 -22.18 4.44 2.76
CA ILE A 36 -21.30 5.36 3.50
C ILE A 36 -20.58 4.62 4.63
N ARG A 37 -21.27 3.75 5.35
CA ARG A 37 -20.68 2.94 6.42
C ARG A 37 -19.59 2.02 5.91
N GLU A 38 -19.80 1.32 4.80
CA GLU A 38 -18.80 0.45 4.16
C GLU A 38 -17.54 1.23 3.79
N GLU A 39 -17.69 2.42 3.20
CA GLU A 39 -16.55 3.27 2.85
C GLU A 39 -15.80 3.79 4.09
N ILE A 40 -16.51 4.16 5.16
CA ILE A 40 -15.89 4.59 6.43
C ILE A 40 -15.12 3.43 7.06
N ILE A 41 -15.66 2.21 7.08
CA ILE A 41 -14.96 1.02 7.55
C ILE A 41 -13.70 0.78 6.70
N GLY A 42 -13.81 0.93 5.38
CA GLY A 42 -12.67 0.88 4.49
C GLY A 42 -11.58 1.91 4.81
N LEU A 43 -11.96 3.15 5.17
CA LEU A 43 -11.00 4.17 5.62
C LEU A 43 -10.38 3.85 6.99
N GLN A 44 -11.16 3.28 7.91
CA GLN A 44 -10.62 2.81 9.19
C GLN A 44 -9.54 1.75 9.00
N SER A 45 -9.74 0.82 8.07
CA SER A 45 -8.78 -0.23 7.76
C SER A 45 -7.41 0.32 7.36
N PHE A 46 -7.36 1.43 6.63
CA PHE A 46 -6.10 2.09 6.27
C PHE A 46 -5.34 2.67 7.46
N VAL A 47 -6.03 3.11 8.51
CA VAL A 47 -5.41 3.86 9.63
C VAL A 47 -5.34 3.00 10.89
N ILE A 48 -6.48 2.51 11.36
CA ILE A 48 -6.59 1.78 12.63
C ILE A 48 -6.16 0.33 12.45
N GLY A 49 -6.55 -0.28 11.33
CA GLY A 49 -6.19 -1.65 10.96
C GLY A 49 -4.81 -1.81 10.32
N ALA A 50 -4.05 -0.70 10.15
CA ALA A 50 -2.78 -0.74 9.43
C ALA A 50 -1.78 -1.73 10.04
N ARG A 51 -1.31 -2.67 9.24
CA ARG A 51 -0.37 -3.72 9.60
C ARG A 51 0.66 -3.97 8.50
N PRO A 52 1.79 -4.65 8.80
CA PRO A 52 2.70 -5.12 7.78
C PRO A 52 2.00 -5.96 6.71
N ALA A 53 2.42 -5.81 5.46
CA ALA A 53 2.02 -6.71 4.38
C ALA A 53 2.62 -8.10 4.62
N ARG A 54 1.84 -9.14 4.39
CA ARG A 54 2.23 -10.55 4.52
C ARG A 54 2.46 -11.14 3.14
N ILE A 55 3.72 -11.33 2.79
CA ILE A 55 4.14 -11.76 1.46
C ILE A 55 4.74 -13.16 1.57
N ALA A 56 4.18 -14.14 0.88
CA ALA A 56 4.84 -15.42 0.72
C ALA A 56 5.62 -15.43 -0.62
N ILE A 57 6.90 -15.78 -0.55
CA ILE A 57 7.79 -15.77 -1.70
C ILE A 57 8.16 -17.22 -2.07
N VAL A 58 7.78 -17.62 -3.27
CA VAL A 58 8.13 -18.90 -3.88
C VAL A 58 9.20 -18.66 -4.95
N GLY A 59 10.26 -19.45 -4.94
CA GLY A 59 11.32 -19.36 -5.94
C GLY A 59 12.60 -20.01 -5.45
N ARG A 60 13.39 -20.50 -6.39
CA ARG A 60 14.64 -21.23 -6.14
C ARG A 60 15.68 -20.38 -5.42
N ARG A 61 16.73 -21.06 -4.91
CA ARG A 61 17.92 -20.39 -4.38
C ARG A 61 18.54 -19.49 -5.45
N GLY A 62 18.91 -18.27 -5.03
CA GLY A 62 19.46 -17.27 -5.95
C GLY A 62 18.43 -16.57 -6.84
N ALA A 63 17.12 -16.86 -6.74
CA ALA A 63 16.08 -16.15 -7.49
C ALA A 63 15.94 -14.66 -7.11
N GLY A 64 16.77 -14.12 -6.20
CA GLY A 64 16.77 -12.69 -5.86
C GLY A 64 15.84 -12.30 -4.73
N LYS A 65 15.41 -13.23 -3.86
CA LYS A 65 14.50 -12.94 -2.73
C LYS A 65 15.04 -11.85 -1.80
N SER A 66 16.28 -12.00 -1.31
CA SER A 66 16.93 -10.99 -0.43
C SER A 66 17.14 -9.65 -1.13
N SER A 67 17.56 -9.69 -2.40
CA SER A 67 17.74 -8.46 -3.21
C SER A 67 16.41 -7.73 -3.40
N LEU A 68 15.31 -8.44 -3.60
CA LEU A 68 13.98 -7.84 -3.70
C LEU A 68 13.56 -7.17 -2.38
N ILE A 69 13.79 -7.81 -1.23
CA ILE A 69 13.49 -7.23 0.07
C ILE A 69 14.30 -5.94 0.26
N ASN A 70 15.61 -5.96 0.00
CA ASN A 70 16.46 -4.77 0.08
C ASN A 70 16.03 -3.67 -0.88
N ALA A 71 15.62 -4.03 -2.09
CA ALA A 71 15.12 -3.07 -3.07
C ALA A 71 13.81 -2.39 -2.63
N ILE A 72 12.89 -3.12 -1.98
CA ILE A 72 11.64 -2.59 -1.43
C ILE A 72 11.92 -1.58 -0.30
N PHE A 73 12.86 -1.91 0.60
CA PHE A 73 13.22 -1.02 1.71
C PHE A 73 14.09 0.16 1.27
N GLY A 74 14.81 0.03 0.15
CA GLY A 74 15.80 1.01 -0.28
C GLY A 74 17.03 1.09 0.64
N GLU A 75 17.27 0.04 1.40
CA GLU A 75 18.38 -0.11 2.35
C GLU A 75 18.70 -1.59 2.56
N GLN A 76 19.91 -1.89 3.02
CA GLN A 76 20.34 -3.27 3.31
C GLN A 76 19.66 -3.76 4.59
N LYS A 77 18.56 -4.48 4.46
CA LYS A 77 17.81 -5.11 5.57
C LYS A 77 17.97 -6.61 5.63
N ALA A 78 18.08 -7.26 4.48
CA ALA A 78 18.33 -8.69 4.37
C ALA A 78 19.81 -8.87 4.05
N GLU A 79 20.61 -9.28 5.03
CA GLU A 79 21.91 -9.86 4.75
C GLU A 79 21.70 -11.19 4.04
N ILE A 80 22.59 -11.47 3.09
CA ILE A 80 22.54 -12.73 2.36
C ILE A 80 22.88 -13.84 3.34
N GLY A 81 21.86 -14.41 3.99
CA GLY A 81 22.03 -15.53 4.93
C GLY A 81 21.45 -15.38 6.34
N ASP A 82 21.26 -14.17 6.86
CA ASP A 82 20.82 -13.99 8.26
C ASP A 82 19.38 -13.48 8.37
N TYR A 83 18.45 -14.40 8.54
CA TYR A 83 17.07 -14.11 8.91
C TYR A 83 16.85 -14.46 10.39
N LYS A 84 16.52 -13.47 11.21
CA LYS A 84 16.05 -13.74 12.58
C LYS A 84 14.56 -14.10 12.55
N SER A 85 14.26 -15.38 12.80
CA SER A 85 12.91 -15.82 13.06
C SER A 85 12.38 -15.18 14.35
N GLN A 86 11.28 -14.47 14.31
CA GLN A 86 10.65 -13.88 15.51
C GLN A 86 9.69 -14.84 16.21
N THR A 87 9.38 -15.98 15.61
CA THR A 87 8.50 -16.99 16.22
C THR A 87 9.19 -18.34 16.14
N GLY A 88 9.37 -18.99 17.27
CA GLY A 88 10.15 -20.21 17.45
C GLY A 88 9.67 -21.47 16.71
N SER A 89 8.68 -21.38 15.82
CA SER A 89 8.15 -22.50 15.04
C SER A 89 7.64 -22.12 13.65
N GLY A 90 7.84 -20.87 13.18
CA GLY A 90 7.30 -20.42 11.90
C GLY A 90 8.35 -19.78 11.00
N LYS A 91 8.18 -19.92 9.69
CA LYS A 91 9.06 -19.34 8.67
C LYS A 91 8.71 -17.88 8.31
N TRP A 92 7.93 -17.18 9.14
CA TRP A 92 7.64 -15.77 9.00
C TRP A 92 8.77 -14.92 9.54
N TYR A 93 9.30 -14.04 8.70
CA TYR A 93 10.34 -13.05 9.05
C TYR A 93 9.75 -11.67 8.98
N LEU A 94 9.92 -10.88 10.03
CA LEU A 94 9.54 -9.46 10.03
C LEU A 94 10.77 -8.62 9.67
N PHE A 95 10.70 -7.93 8.56
CA PHE A 95 11.65 -6.89 8.16
C PHE A 95 11.01 -5.53 8.46
N GLU A 96 11.65 -4.71 9.28
CA GLU A 96 11.09 -3.43 9.68
C GLU A 96 12.13 -2.32 9.80
N ASN A 97 11.65 -1.09 9.66
CA ASN A 97 12.37 0.13 9.99
C ASN A 97 11.43 1.10 10.70
N GLU A 98 11.87 2.37 10.91
CA GLU A 98 11.06 3.40 11.57
C GLU A 98 9.73 3.68 10.85
N LEU A 99 9.63 3.39 9.57
CA LEU A 99 8.45 3.65 8.75
C LEU A 99 7.42 2.52 8.85
N GLY A 100 7.82 1.31 9.14
CA GLY A 100 6.96 0.13 9.22
C GLY A 100 7.68 -1.14 8.83
N GLY A 101 6.94 -2.18 8.43
CA GLY A 101 7.53 -3.46 8.10
C GLY A 101 6.77 -4.25 7.05
N ILE A 102 7.38 -5.34 6.61
CA ILE A 102 6.74 -6.42 5.84
C ILE A 102 7.03 -7.75 6.53
N GLU A 103 6.06 -8.63 6.54
CA GLU A 103 6.22 -10.01 6.99
C GLU A 103 6.42 -10.89 5.76
N ILE A 104 7.53 -11.60 5.71
CA ILE A 104 7.89 -12.50 4.60
C ILE A 104 7.80 -13.95 5.07
N LEU A 105 7.00 -14.76 4.39
CA LEU A 105 7.05 -16.21 4.50
C LEU A 105 8.06 -16.73 3.47
N ASP A 106 9.19 -17.21 3.94
CA ASP A 106 10.18 -17.86 3.08
C ASP A 106 9.82 -19.34 2.90
N THR A 107 9.60 -19.70 1.64
CA THR A 107 9.22 -21.07 1.26
C THR A 107 10.42 -21.86 0.71
N ARG A 108 11.66 -21.49 1.06
CA ARG A 108 12.88 -22.12 0.53
C ARG A 108 12.92 -23.65 0.61
N GLY A 109 12.22 -24.25 1.55
CA GLY A 109 12.14 -25.71 1.66
C GLY A 109 11.25 -26.39 0.64
N LEU A 110 10.51 -25.65 -0.19
CA LEU A 110 9.59 -26.27 -1.15
C LEU A 110 10.25 -26.77 -2.44
N GLY A 111 11.47 -26.31 -2.78
CA GLY A 111 12.16 -26.71 -4.02
C GLY A 111 13.58 -27.24 -3.84
N GLU A 112 14.06 -27.39 -2.62
CA GLU A 112 15.41 -27.88 -2.34
C GLU A 112 15.37 -29.33 -1.84
N SER A 113 15.82 -30.24 -2.67
CA SER A 113 15.91 -31.67 -2.35
C SER A 113 17.06 -32.02 -1.38
N HIS A 114 17.89 -31.07 -0.99
CA HIS A 114 19.00 -31.28 -0.06
C HIS A 114 18.88 -30.34 1.15
N LEU A 115 18.59 -30.92 2.32
CA LEU A 115 18.71 -30.27 3.62
C LEU A 115 20.19 -29.98 3.90
N PRO A 116 20.53 -28.83 4.53
CA PRO A 116 21.83 -28.66 5.14
C PRO A 116 22.03 -29.75 6.21
N GLU A 117 23.15 -30.44 6.19
CA GLU A 117 23.44 -31.62 7.03
C GLU A 117 23.35 -31.36 8.56
N GLU A 118 23.28 -30.11 9.02
CA GLU A 118 23.35 -29.75 10.45
C GLU A 118 22.00 -29.57 11.16
N GLN A 119 20.85 -29.63 10.48
CA GLN A 119 19.50 -29.48 11.12
C GLN A 119 18.45 -30.50 10.68
N ALA A 120 18.88 -31.68 10.32
CA ALA A 120 18.01 -32.75 9.81
C ALA A 120 17.29 -33.53 10.92
N ALA A 121 16.65 -32.87 11.88
CA ALA A 121 16.13 -33.70 12.95
C ALA A 121 14.62 -33.81 13.02
N THR A 122 13.75 -33.33 12.24
CA THR A 122 12.33 -33.76 12.40
C THR A 122 11.25 -33.07 11.55
N ALA A 123 11.49 -32.00 10.80
CA ALA A 123 10.39 -31.30 10.16
C ALA A 123 10.42 -31.41 8.63
N ASN A 124 9.37 -31.96 8.04
CA ASN A 124 9.13 -31.88 6.60
C ASN A 124 8.94 -30.40 6.21
N PRO A 125 9.79 -29.84 5.31
CA PRO A 125 9.70 -28.41 4.94
C PRO A 125 8.31 -27.98 4.45
N ILE A 126 7.58 -28.86 3.79
CA ILE A 126 6.20 -28.61 3.34
C ILE A 126 5.26 -28.42 4.54
N GLU A 127 5.40 -29.27 5.55
CA GLU A 127 4.55 -29.19 6.75
C GLU A 127 4.81 -27.91 7.55
N GLU A 128 6.06 -27.45 7.65
CA GLU A 128 6.39 -26.19 8.30
C GLU A 128 5.79 -24.98 7.58
N VAL A 129 5.81 -24.95 6.24
CA VAL A 129 5.15 -23.91 5.45
C VAL A 129 3.64 -23.94 5.69
N LYS A 130 3.02 -25.12 5.72
CA LYS A 130 1.59 -25.29 6.02
C LYS A 130 1.24 -24.78 7.42
N GLN A 131 2.04 -25.07 8.43
CA GLN A 131 1.84 -24.57 9.80
C GLN A 131 1.97 -23.05 9.85
N SER A 132 2.94 -22.47 9.14
CA SER A 132 3.12 -21.04 9.06
C SER A 132 1.93 -20.33 8.40
N VAL A 133 1.42 -20.91 7.31
CA VAL A 133 0.20 -20.40 6.62
C VAL A 133 -1.02 -20.53 7.52
N LYS A 134 -1.16 -21.64 8.26
CA LYS A 134 -2.28 -21.82 9.20
C LYS A 134 -2.30 -20.75 10.28
N GLN A 135 -1.14 -20.30 10.76
CA GLN A 135 -1.04 -19.25 11.77
C GLN A 135 -1.35 -17.86 11.22
N LYS A 136 -0.85 -17.56 10.01
CA LYS A 136 -1.03 -16.25 9.36
C LYS A 136 -1.30 -16.44 7.88
N CYS A 137 -2.42 -15.89 7.41
CA CYS A 137 -2.76 -15.87 5.99
C CYS A 137 -1.84 -14.91 5.23
N PRO A 138 -1.14 -15.34 4.16
CA PRO A 138 -0.49 -14.41 3.23
C PRO A 138 -1.48 -13.50 2.52
N ASP A 139 -1.09 -12.26 2.27
CA ASP A 139 -1.87 -11.30 1.49
C ASP A 139 -1.65 -11.49 -0.03
N VAL A 140 -0.46 -11.96 -0.40
CA VAL A 140 -0.04 -12.19 -1.80
C VAL A 140 1.02 -13.29 -1.88
N LEU A 141 1.02 -14.04 -2.98
CA LEU A 141 2.07 -14.97 -3.36
C LEU A 141 2.93 -14.36 -4.47
N LEU A 142 4.23 -14.22 -4.25
CA LEU A 142 5.20 -13.81 -5.27
C LEU A 142 5.95 -15.04 -5.78
N PHE A 143 5.85 -15.32 -7.07
CA PHE A 143 6.63 -16.36 -7.73
C PHE A 143 7.82 -15.73 -8.44
N LEU A 144 9.03 -15.95 -7.92
CA LEU A 144 10.29 -15.41 -8.46
C LEU A 144 11.00 -16.42 -9.35
N CYS A 145 11.28 -16.01 -10.59
CA CYS A 145 12.06 -16.78 -11.54
C CYS A 145 13.12 -15.89 -12.19
N LYS A 146 14.38 -16.36 -12.27
CA LYS A 146 15.43 -15.61 -12.99
C LYS A 146 15.13 -15.56 -14.48
N GLY A 147 15.36 -14.42 -15.11
CA GLY A 147 15.12 -14.25 -16.54
C GLY A 147 15.80 -15.30 -17.42
N LYS A 148 17.02 -15.72 -17.06
CA LYS A 148 17.75 -16.79 -17.78
C LYS A 148 17.20 -18.20 -17.57
N GLU A 149 16.38 -18.42 -16.53
CA GLU A 149 15.87 -19.73 -16.12
C GLU A 149 14.39 -19.94 -16.47
N VAL A 150 13.69 -18.93 -16.97
CA VAL A 150 12.25 -19.01 -17.28
C VAL A 150 11.89 -20.10 -18.26
N GLY A 151 12.79 -20.41 -19.23
CA GLY A 151 12.65 -21.53 -20.18
C GLY A 151 13.04 -22.89 -19.62
N ALA A 152 13.64 -22.96 -18.43
CA ALA A 152 14.06 -24.20 -17.80
C ALA A 152 12.88 -24.95 -17.16
N ARG A 153 13.18 -26.11 -16.57
CA ARG A 153 12.17 -26.89 -15.83
C ARG A 153 11.80 -26.22 -14.51
N ILE A 154 10.74 -25.43 -14.52
CA ILE A 154 10.16 -24.79 -13.32
C ILE A 154 8.83 -25.43 -12.93
N ASP A 155 8.48 -26.55 -13.55
CA ASP A 155 7.15 -27.17 -13.41
C ASP A 155 6.91 -27.66 -11.98
N GLU A 156 7.95 -28.17 -11.30
CA GLU A 156 7.88 -28.55 -9.88
C GLU A 156 7.60 -27.33 -8.97
N ASP A 157 8.28 -26.20 -9.22
CA ASP A 157 8.07 -24.98 -8.46
C ASP A 157 6.65 -24.42 -8.66
N LEU A 158 6.12 -24.56 -9.89
CA LEU A 158 4.75 -24.15 -10.22
C LEU A 158 3.70 -25.03 -9.55
N GLN A 159 3.95 -26.36 -9.48
CA GLN A 159 3.07 -27.28 -8.74
C GLN A 159 3.05 -26.97 -7.24
N GLN A 160 4.21 -26.66 -6.67
CA GLN A 160 4.30 -26.24 -5.27
C GLN A 160 3.58 -24.92 -5.00
N LEU A 161 3.67 -23.94 -5.92
CA LEU A 161 2.92 -22.69 -5.87
C LEU A 161 1.41 -22.96 -5.86
N LEU A 162 0.94 -23.84 -6.77
CA LEU A 162 -0.47 -24.21 -6.85
C LEU A 162 -0.95 -24.89 -5.57
N GLN A 163 -0.17 -25.83 -5.05
CA GLN A 163 -0.50 -26.51 -3.79
C GLN A 163 -0.59 -25.53 -2.63
N LEU A 164 0.36 -24.59 -2.53
CA LEU A 164 0.34 -23.55 -1.49
C LEU A 164 -0.91 -22.67 -1.61
N LYS A 165 -1.31 -22.26 -2.83
CA LYS A 165 -2.54 -21.52 -3.07
C LYS A 165 -3.78 -22.29 -2.61
N GLN A 166 -3.85 -23.59 -2.91
CA GLN A 166 -4.95 -24.45 -2.49
C GLN A 166 -5.00 -24.62 -0.97
N ASP A 167 -3.85 -24.80 -0.32
CA ASP A 167 -3.75 -24.88 1.13
C ASP A 167 -4.22 -23.58 1.81
N ILE A 168 -3.84 -22.41 1.29
CA ILE A 168 -4.31 -21.10 1.78
C ILE A 168 -5.83 -21.01 1.65
N TYR A 169 -6.39 -21.36 0.50
CA TYR A 169 -7.83 -21.32 0.29
C TYR A 169 -8.57 -22.26 1.25
N ALA A 170 -8.08 -23.48 1.43
CA ALA A 170 -8.67 -24.46 2.34
C ALA A 170 -8.65 -24.02 3.80
N MET A 171 -7.58 -23.32 4.24
CA MET A 171 -7.41 -22.87 5.63
C MET A 171 -8.11 -21.55 5.95
N HIS A 172 -8.20 -20.63 5.00
CA HIS A 172 -8.61 -19.25 5.24
C HIS A 172 -9.80 -18.80 4.39
N ALA A 173 -10.32 -19.64 3.47
CA ALA A 173 -11.32 -19.26 2.47
C ALA A 173 -10.95 -17.99 1.67
N TYR A 174 -9.63 -17.77 1.49
CA TYR A 174 -9.08 -16.59 0.82
C TYR A 174 -8.39 -17.00 -0.49
N ASN A 175 -8.88 -16.42 -1.59
CA ASN A 175 -8.26 -16.62 -2.91
C ASN A 175 -7.06 -15.67 -3.05
N VAL A 176 -5.92 -16.08 -2.50
CA VAL A 176 -4.71 -15.26 -2.49
C VAL A 176 -4.26 -14.92 -3.92
N PRO A 177 -4.00 -13.63 -4.23
CA PRO A 177 -3.47 -13.25 -5.53
C PRO A 177 -2.05 -13.77 -5.74
N ILE A 178 -1.72 -14.11 -7.00
CA ILE A 178 -0.38 -14.52 -7.41
C ILE A 178 0.19 -13.45 -8.34
N VAL A 179 1.46 -13.11 -8.13
CA VAL A 179 2.24 -12.21 -8.99
C VAL A 179 3.51 -12.94 -9.42
N GLY A 180 3.69 -13.10 -10.73
CA GLY A 180 4.94 -13.60 -11.28
C GLY A 180 5.99 -12.49 -11.34
N ILE A 181 7.23 -12.81 -11.02
CA ILE A 181 8.34 -11.85 -11.07
C ILE A 181 9.49 -12.47 -11.86
N VAL A 182 9.84 -11.85 -12.99
CA VAL A 182 11.09 -12.16 -13.70
C VAL A 182 12.18 -11.30 -13.10
N THR A 183 13.10 -11.93 -12.37
CA THR A 183 14.24 -11.26 -11.72
C THR A 183 15.49 -11.26 -12.59
N GLN A 184 16.49 -10.43 -12.22
CA GLN A 184 17.81 -10.38 -12.86
C GLN A 184 17.71 -10.12 -14.37
N VAL A 185 16.78 -9.23 -14.79
CA VAL A 185 16.64 -8.87 -16.22
C VAL A 185 17.84 -8.09 -16.75
N ASP A 186 18.60 -7.47 -15.87
CA ASP A 186 19.90 -6.83 -16.17
C ASP A 186 20.91 -7.82 -16.75
N GLU A 187 20.83 -9.11 -16.39
CA GLU A 187 21.69 -10.17 -16.91
C GLU A 187 21.26 -10.74 -18.27
N LEU A 188 20.08 -10.40 -18.80
CA LEU A 188 19.63 -10.85 -20.12
C LEU A 188 20.48 -10.21 -21.22
N ALA A 189 20.60 -10.92 -22.36
CA ALA A 189 21.32 -10.41 -23.54
C ALA A 189 20.63 -9.14 -24.14
N PRO A 190 21.39 -8.21 -24.72
CA PRO A 190 22.84 -8.18 -24.79
C PRO A 190 23.48 -7.73 -23.47
N ALA A 191 24.59 -8.37 -23.07
CA ALA A 191 25.29 -8.11 -21.82
C ALA A 191 25.86 -6.68 -21.75
N SER A 192 26.16 -6.06 -22.91
CA SER A 192 26.58 -4.66 -22.99
C SER A 192 25.53 -3.65 -22.52
N ASN A 193 24.27 -4.07 -22.37
CA ASN A 193 23.14 -3.24 -21.90
C ASN A 193 22.62 -3.77 -20.57
N SER A 194 23.49 -3.86 -19.58
CA SER A 194 23.16 -4.32 -18.22
C SER A 194 22.67 -3.21 -17.28
N GLU A 195 22.80 -1.95 -17.72
CA GLU A 195 22.38 -0.77 -16.96
C GLU A 195 20.95 -0.32 -17.31
N PRO A 196 20.08 -0.01 -16.31
CA PRO A 196 18.81 0.63 -16.57
C PRO A 196 18.96 2.11 -16.97
N PRO A 197 17.97 2.67 -17.70
CA PRO A 197 16.79 1.99 -18.23
C PRO A 197 17.17 1.14 -19.47
N PHE A 198 16.62 -0.07 -19.54
CA PHE A 198 16.93 -1.03 -20.61
C PHE A 198 16.26 -0.63 -21.93
N THR A 199 16.77 0.44 -22.59
CA THR A 199 16.17 1.01 -23.81
C THR A 199 16.57 0.31 -25.10
N HIS A 200 17.60 -0.54 -25.07
CA HIS A 200 18.06 -1.26 -26.27
C HIS A 200 16.97 -2.23 -26.78
N PRO A 201 16.55 -2.16 -28.07
CA PRO A 201 15.42 -2.93 -28.58
C PRO A 201 15.53 -4.44 -28.34
N LYS A 202 16.72 -5.04 -28.57
CA LYS A 202 16.94 -6.48 -28.34
C LYS A 202 16.86 -6.85 -26.87
N LYS A 203 17.28 -5.96 -25.95
CA LYS A 203 17.15 -6.17 -24.51
C LYS A 203 15.68 -6.18 -24.12
N GLN A 204 14.90 -5.22 -24.59
CA GLN A 204 13.46 -5.15 -24.36
C GLN A 204 12.72 -6.37 -24.93
N GLU A 205 13.06 -6.80 -26.15
CA GLU A 205 12.51 -8.01 -26.77
C GLU A 205 12.74 -9.24 -25.89
N ASN A 206 13.98 -9.43 -25.40
CA ASN A 206 14.33 -10.54 -24.53
C ASN A 206 13.61 -10.46 -23.17
N ILE A 207 13.51 -9.29 -22.56
CA ILE A 207 12.73 -9.09 -21.33
C ILE A 207 11.26 -9.47 -21.56
N GLN A 208 10.64 -8.97 -22.64
CA GLN A 208 9.25 -9.27 -22.95
C GLN A 208 9.03 -10.75 -23.31
N ALA A 209 10.00 -11.40 -23.92
CA ALA A 209 9.95 -12.83 -24.21
C ALA A 209 9.92 -13.65 -22.89
N THR A 210 10.79 -13.32 -21.93
CA THR A 210 10.79 -13.99 -20.62
C THR A 210 9.49 -13.78 -19.84
N VAL A 211 8.93 -12.58 -19.90
CA VAL A 211 7.63 -12.26 -19.28
C VAL A 211 6.53 -13.14 -19.88
N ARG A 212 6.40 -13.18 -21.22
CA ARG A 212 5.38 -14.00 -21.90
C ARG A 212 5.49 -15.47 -21.58
N ILE A 213 6.73 -16.02 -21.52
CA ILE A 213 6.94 -17.43 -21.19
C ILE A 213 6.47 -17.74 -19.77
N LEU A 214 6.85 -16.91 -18.78
CA LEU A 214 6.45 -17.11 -17.39
C LEU A 214 4.94 -16.91 -17.20
N GLU A 215 4.36 -15.91 -17.84
CA GLU A 215 2.93 -15.62 -17.84
C GLU A 215 2.11 -16.80 -18.39
N GLY A 216 2.55 -17.38 -19.53
CA GLY A 216 1.93 -18.57 -20.10
C GLY A 216 1.96 -19.75 -19.14
N LYS A 217 3.13 -20.07 -18.58
CA LYS A 217 3.30 -21.19 -17.63
C LYS A 217 2.47 -21.01 -16.36
N LEU A 218 2.47 -19.79 -15.77
CA LEU A 218 1.66 -19.50 -14.59
C LEU A 218 0.16 -19.59 -14.88
N THR A 219 -0.28 -19.04 -16.00
CA THR A 219 -1.70 -19.07 -16.41
C THR A 219 -2.19 -20.48 -16.65
N GLU A 220 -1.36 -21.34 -17.24
CA GLU A 220 -1.68 -22.76 -17.45
C GLU A 220 -1.91 -23.49 -16.13
N VAL A 221 -1.04 -23.28 -15.13
CA VAL A 221 -1.11 -23.96 -13.84
C VAL A 221 -2.23 -23.40 -12.95
N VAL A 222 -2.39 -22.06 -12.91
CA VAL A 222 -3.36 -21.39 -12.03
C VAL A 222 -4.75 -21.30 -12.65
N THR A 223 -4.88 -21.55 -13.98
CA THR A 223 -6.12 -21.46 -14.76
C THR A 223 -6.78 -20.09 -14.80
N THR A 224 -6.08 -19.05 -14.38
CA THR A 224 -6.49 -17.65 -14.44
C THR A 224 -5.31 -16.78 -14.88
N PRO A 225 -5.54 -15.66 -15.58
CA PRO A 225 -4.46 -14.75 -15.96
C PRO A 225 -3.66 -14.29 -14.74
N VAL A 226 -2.32 -14.38 -14.83
CA VAL A 226 -1.41 -13.94 -13.78
C VAL A 226 -0.54 -12.82 -14.32
N THR A 227 -0.51 -11.69 -13.64
CA THR A 227 0.39 -10.59 -13.99
C THR A 227 1.84 -10.96 -13.70
N VAL A 228 2.73 -10.73 -14.67
CA VAL A 228 4.17 -10.95 -14.54
C VAL A 228 4.93 -9.63 -14.71
N ILE A 229 5.76 -9.30 -13.73
CA ILE A 229 6.52 -8.05 -13.70
C ILE A 229 8.02 -8.35 -13.79
N PRO A 230 8.71 -7.85 -14.82
CA PRO A 230 10.16 -7.97 -14.92
C PRO A 230 10.85 -6.92 -14.06
N ILE A 231 11.85 -7.32 -13.27
CA ILE A 231 12.60 -6.43 -12.39
C ILE A 231 14.11 -6.68 -12.45
N SER A 232 14.88 -5.64 -12.14
CA SER A 232 16.21 -5.74 -11.57
C SER A 232 16.17 -5.20 -10.14
N ALA A 233 16.70 -5.99 -9.20
CA ALA A 233 16.75 -5.62 -7.79
C ALA A 233 18.21 -5.52 -7.29
N TYR A 234 19.17 -5.41 -8.21
CA TYR A 234 20.59 -5.40 -7.88
C TYR A 234 21.01 -4.04 -7.29
N VAL A 235 21.56 -4.08 -6.09
CA VAL A 235 22.14 -2.93 -5.37
C VAL A 235 23.37 -3.39 -4.62
N GLU A 236 24.45 -2.65 -4.70
CA GLU A 236 25.61 -2.81 -3.86
C GLU A 236 25.63 -1.76 -2.75
N TYR A 237 25.97 -2.20 -1.55
CA TYR A 237 26.09 -1.34 -0.39
C TYR A 237 27.52 -1.41 0.15
N ASP A 238 28.08 -0.26 0.53
CA ASP A 238 29.29 -0.16 1.30
C ASP A 238 29.04 0.75 2.50
N LEU A 239 29.40 0.29 3.70
CA LEU A 239 29.18 0.98 4.98
C LEU A 239 27.73 1.52 5.16
N GLY A 240 26.75 0.83 4.57
CA GLY A 240 25.34 1.21 4.62
C GLY A 240 24.90 2.24 3.56
N GLU A 241 25.81 2.72 2.73
CA GLU A 241 25.51 3.59 1.60
C GLU A 241 25.40 2.79 0.29
N ILE A 242 24.55 3.25 -0.61
CA ILE A 242 24.42 2.65 -1.94
C ILE A 242 25.59 3.15 -2.79
N ILE A 243 26.47 2.24 -3.22
CA ILE A 243 27.60 2.53 -4.11
C ILE A 243 27.28 2.18 -5.57
N TYR A 244 26.34 1.27 -5.80
CA TYR A 244 25.93 0.89 -7.14
C TYR A 244 24.45 0.47 -7.17
N ASP A 245 23.66 0.96 -8.12
CA ASP A 245 22.22 0.77 -8.16
C ASP A 245 21.72 0.45 -9.57
N ARG A 246 21.26 -0.77 -9.78
CA ARG A 246 20.58 -1.24 -11.00
C ARG A 246 19.11 -1.54 -10.77
N ARG A 247 18.51 -0.98 -9.74
CA ARG A 247 17.07 -1.20 -9.52
C ARG A 247 16.25 -0.68 -10.68
N TRP A 248 15.36 -1.51 -11.14
CA TRP A 248 14.45 -1.18 -12.23
C TRP A 248 13.10 -1.86 -12.03
N ASN A 249 12.02 -1.16 -12.30
CA ASN A 249 10.63 -1.60 -12.12
C ASN A 249 10.25 -2.01 -10.68
N ILE A 250 11.02 -1.62 -9.67
CA ILE A 250 10.62 -1.85 -8.26
C ILE A 250 9.40 -0.98 -7.92
N ASP A 251 9.35 0.24 -8.43
CA ASP A 251 8.20 1.14 -8.31
C ASP A 251 6.95 0.57 -9.00
N LEU A 252 7.10 -0.03 -10.20
CA LEU A 252 6.01 -0.72 -10.90
C LEU A 252 5.48 -1.91 -10.11
N LEU A 253 6.36 -2.72 -9.54
CA LEU A 253 5.98 -3.84 -8.67
C LEU A 253 5.21 -3.36 -7.44
N LEU A 254 5.72 -2.34 -6.76
CA LEU A 254 5.07 -1.77 -5.58
C LEU A 254 3.71 -1.14 -5.92
N ASP A 255 3.61 -0.48 -7.05
CA ASP A 255 2.37 0.10 -7.55
C ASP A 255 1.31 -0.97 -7.85
N TYR A 256 1.73 -2.12 -8.38
CA TYR A 256 0.87 -3.27 -8.58
C TYR A 256 0.47 -3.91 -7.25
N LEU A 257 1.43 -4.19 -6.37
CA LEU A 257 1.17 -4.80 -5.07
C LEU A 257 0.17 -3.99 -4.23
N ILE A 258 0.26 -2.65 -4.26
CA ILE A 258 -0.71 -1.81 -3.53
C ILE A 258 -2.14 -2.01 -4.02
N THR A 259 -2.36 -2.38 -5.28
CA THR A 259 -3.72 -2.66 -5.77
C THR A 259 -4.22 -4.05 -5.35
N GLU A 260 -3.35 -5.01 -5.19
CA GLU A 260 -3.68 -6.40 -4.84
C GLU A 260 -3.79 -6.64 -3.33
N LEU A 261 -3.05 -5.87 -2.53
CA LEU A 261 -3.02 -6.04 -1.08
C LEU A 261 -4.31 -5.55 -0.41
N PRO A 262 -4.71 -6.14 0.73
CA PRO A 262 -5.81 -5.61 1.54
C PRO A 262 -5.46 -4.22 2.09
N LYS A 263 -6.49 -3.40 2.32
CA LYS A 263 -6.37 -1.99 2.74
C LYS A 263 -5.45 -1.81 3.95
N GLU A 264 -5.47 -2.74 4.88
CA GLU A 264 -4.66 -2.75 6.09
C GLU A 264 -3.16 -2.80 5.81
N ALA A 265 -2.76 -3.46 4.72
CA ALA A 265 -1.36 -3.61 4.33
C ALA A 265 -0.85 -2.50 3.40
N GLN A 266 -1.75 -1.85 2.65
CA GLN A 266 -1.39 -0.89 1.60
C GLN A 266 -0.64 0.33 2.14
N VAL A 267 -1.10 0.91 3.25
CA VAL A 267 -0.52 2.15 3.81
C VAL A 267 0.90 1.90 4.32
N ILE A 268 1.12 0.79 5.01
CA ILE A 268 2.46 0.48 5.54
C ILE A 268 3.43 0.22 4.39
N LEU A 269 3.01 -0.51 3.35
CA LEU A 269 3.86 -0.75 2.18
C LEU A 269 4.18 0.55 1.42
N ALA A 270 3.18 1.40 1.17
CA ALA A 270 3.39 2.69 0.50
C ALA A 270 4.33 3.62 1.27
N LYS A 271 4.17 3.66 2.59
CA LYS A 271 5.05 4.41 3.49
C LYS A 271 6.48 3.90 3.45
N LEU A 272 6.65 2.59 3.52
CA LEU A 272 7.92 1.89 3.57
C LEU A 272 8.72 2.04 2.28
N SER A 273 8.03 1.98 1.14
CA SER A 273 8.65 2.07 -0.18
C SER A 273 9.35 3.40 -0.44
N LYS A 274 8.94 4.49 0.22
CA LYS A 274 9.39 5.87 -0.03
C LYS A 274 9.19 6.35 -1.48
N VAL A 275 8.45 5.60 -2.30
CA VAL A 275 8.21 5.89 -3.72
C VAL A 275 7.04 6.85 -3.84
N LYS A 276 7.31 8.10 -4.21
CA LYS A 276 6.31 9.19 -4.28
C LYS A 276 5.15 8.90 -5.23
N SER A 277 5.40 8.26 -6.38
CA SER A 277 4.35 7.88 -7.34
C SER A 277 3.34 6.92 -6.70
N VAL A 278 3.83 5.90 -6.01
CA VAL A 278 3.05 4.91 -5.27
C VAL A 278 2.23 5.56 -4.16
N GLN A 279 2.89 6.41 -3.34
CA GLN A 279 2.23 7.16 -2.28
C GLN A 279 1.10 8.07 -2.80
N LYS A 280 1.35 8.79 -3.90
CA LYS A 280 0.33 9.65 -4.55
C LYS A 280 -0.83 8.84 -5.13
N LYS A 281 -0.56 7.70 -5.76
CA LYS A 281 -1.61 6.83 -6.31
C LYS A 281 -2.53 6.33 -5.19
N LEU A 282 -1.97 5.80 -4.11
CA LEU A 282 -2.77 5.35 -2.96
C LEU A 282 -3.57 6.50 -2.35
N SER A 283 -2.93 7.66 -2.16
CA SER A 283 -3.61 8.86 -1.62
C SER A 283 -4.79 9.30 -2.49
N ARG A 284 -4.64 9.27 -3.82
CA ARG A 284 -5.73 9.59 -4.74
C ARG A 284 -6.83 8.53 -4.75
N ASN A 285 -6.51 7.26 -4.56
CA ASN A 285 -7.53 6.21 -4.44
C ASN A 285 -8.36 6.40 -3.17
N ILE A 286 -7.71 6.71 -2.04
CA ILE A 286 -8.40 7.06 -0.79
C ILE A 286 -9.27 8.31 -0.99
N ALA A 287 -8.74 9.34 -1.65
CA ALA A 287 -9.49 10.56 -1.94
C ALA A 287 -10.74 10.28 -2.78
N LYS A 288 -10.66 9.39 -3.79
CA LYS A 288 -11.82 9.00 -4.61
C LYS A 288 -12.94 8.38 -3.77
N SER A 289 -12.61 7.47 -2.83
CA SER A 289 -13.60 6.91 -1.90
C SER A 289 -14.25 8.01 -1.05
N VAL A 290 -13.45 8.91 -0.48
CA VAL A 290 -14.00 10.03 0.32
C VAL A 290 -14.83 10.98 -0.53
N MET A 291 -14.41 11.29 -1.77
CA MET A 291 -15.17 12.11 -2.72
C MET A 291 -16.52 11.49 -3.04
N ALA A 292 -16.58 10.20 -3.29
CA ALA A 292 -17.84 9.50 -3.57
C ALA A 292 -18.82 9.64 -2.40
N VAL A 293 -18.34 9.44 -1.18
CA VAL A 293 -19.16 9.58 0.04
C VAL A 293 -19.60 11.03 0.28
N THR A 294 -18.68 11.99 0.17
CA THR A 294 -19.00 13.41 0.39
C THR A 294 -19.95 13.95 -0.69
N GLY A 295 -19.84 13.42 -1.92
CA GLY A 295 -20.78 13.70 -3.01
C GLY A 295 -22.19 13.16 -2.73
N LEU A 296 -22.31 11.93 -2.24
CA LEU A 296 -23.60 11.34 -1.85
C LEU A 296 -24.27 12.12 -0.70
N ILE A 297 -23.49 12.53 0.30
CA ILE A 297 -23.98 13.29 1.45
C ILE A 297 -24.43 14.69 0.98
N GLY A 298 -23.59 15.39 0.21
CA GLY A 298 -23.89 16.72 -0.29
C GLY A 298 -25.07 16.80 -1.28
N ALA A 299 -25.43 15.68 -1.90
CA ALA A 299 -26.60 15.59 -2.78
C ALA A 299 -27.94 15.52 -2.01
N THR A 300 -27.91 15.38 -0.68
CA THR A 300 -29.13 15.32 0.13
C THR A 300 -29.64 16.71 0.48
N PRO A 301 -30.96 16.95 0.53
CA PRO A 301 -31.52 18.29 0.76
C PRO A 301 -31.46 18.76 2.22
N VAL A 302 -30.55 18.27 3.04
CA VAL A 302 -30.41 18.63 4.47
C VAL A 302 -29.08 19.33 4.74
N PRO A 303 -28.99 20.65 4.54
CA PRO A 303 -27.71 21.34 4.32
C PRO A 303 -26.73 21.45 5.53
N ILE A 304 -27.18 21.30 6.75
CA ILE A 304 -26.34 21.65 7.93
C ILE A 304 -26.04 20.44 8.81
N ALA A 305 -26.92 19.44 8.86
CA ALA A 305 -26.77 18.26 9.72
C ALA A 305 -25.62 17.33 9.26
N ASP A 306 -25.31 17.34 7.97
CA ASP A 306 -24.37 16.41 7.35
C ASP A 306 -22.93 16.95 7.24
N MET A 307 -22.73 18.25 7.51
CA MET A 307 -21.40 18.89 7.47
C MET A 307 -20.36 18.26 8.42
N PRO A 308 -20.71 17.87 9.65
CA PRO A 308 -19.75 17.21 10.54
C PRO A 308 -19.22 15.88 9.98
N ILE A 309 -20.04 15.15 9.19
CA ILE A 309 -19.67 13.89 8.55
C ILE A 309 -18.64 14.18 7.45
N ILE A 310 -18.95 15.10 6.53
CA ILE A 310 -18.07 15.50 5.42
C ILE A 310 -16.72 15.93 5.96
N THR A 311 -16.72 16.83 6.95
CA THR A 311 -15.49 17.35 7.53
C THR A 311 -14.69 16.29 8.26
N GLY A 312 -15.35 15.40 8.99
CA GLY A 312 -14.70 14.27 9.65
C GLY A 312 -13.99 13.36 8.65
N LEU A 313 -14.64 13.04 7.53
CA LEU A 313 -14.07 12.24 6.43
C LEU A 313 -12.85 12.94 5.79
N GLN A 314 -12.93 14.26 5.57
CA GLN A 314 -11.81 15.03 5.04
C GLN A 314 -10.61 15.04 5.99
N ILE A 315 -10.82 15.18 7.29
CA ILE A 315 -9.76 15.09 8.29
C ILE A 315 -9.14 13.69 8.32
N SER A 316 -9.96 12.65 8.26
CA SER A 316 -9.49 11.26 8.19
C SER A 316 -8.64 11.02 6.95
N MET A 317 -9.05 11.53 5.80
CA MET A 317 -8.28 11.49 4.54
C MET A 317 -6.93 12.21 4.67
N ILE A 318 -6.91 13.43 5.21
CA ILE A 318 -5.66 14.19 5.43
C ILE A 318 -4.72 13.41 6.35
N GLY A 319 -5.23 12.86 7.45
CA GLY A 319 -4.45 12.05 8.38
C GLY A 319 -3.86 10.81 7.71
N THR A 320 -4.63 10.14 6.85
CA THR A 320 -4.17 8.97 6.10
C THR A 320 -3.08 9.34 5.08
N ILE A 321 -3.24 10.45 4.35
CA ILE A 321 -2.22 10.96 3.40
C ILE A 321 -0.93 11.32 4.15
N ALA A 322 -1.04 11.97 5.31
CA ALA A 322 0.11 12.26 6.17
C ALA A 322 0.83 10.99 6.64
N MET A 323 0.08 9.92 6.96
CA MET A 323 0.66 8.63 7.33
C MET A 323 1.37 7.95 6.15
N ILE A 324 0.78 7.97 4.96
CA ILE A 324 1.37 7.43 3.72
C ILE A 324 2.69 8.11 3.38
N SER A 325 2.83 9.41 3.65
CA SER A 325 4.07 10.16 3.36
C SER A 325 5.28 9.72 4.17
N GLY A 326 5.10 8.87 5.17
CA GLY A 326 6.15 8.46 6.10
C GLY A 326 6.31 9.39 7.30
N ASP A 327 5.58 10.48 7.37
CA ASP A 327 5.60 11.34 8.55
C ASP A 327 5.01 10.60 9.75
N LYS A 328 5.57 10.87 10.94
CA LYS A 328 4.94 10.41 12.16
C LYS A 328 3.57 11.06 12.24
N LEU A 329 2.52 10.24 12.18
CA LEU A 329 1.16 10.74 12.32
C LEU A 329 1.06 11.50 13.65
N ASN A 330 0.98 12.82 13.56
CA ASN A 330 0.84 13.67 14.72
C ASN A 330 -0.19 14.77 14.45
N ARG A 331 -0.89 15.12 15.50
CA ARG A 331 -1.93 16.13 15.47
C ARG A 331 -1.41 17.50 15.01
N LYS A 332 -0.18 17.86 15.41
CA LYS A 332 0.41 19.17 15.08
C LYS A 332 0.51 19.36 13.56
N SER A 333 1.03 18.37 12.83
CA SER A 333 1.16 18.45 11.36
C SER A 333 -0.18 18.55 10.66
N ILE A 334 -1.19 17.78 11.11
CA ILE A 334 -2.55 17.84 10.56
C ILE A 334 -3.15 19.22 10.81
N MET A 335 -3.02 19.76 12.03
CA MET A 335 -3.56 21.07 12.41
C MET A 335 -2.85 22.22 11.70
N GLN A 336 -1.53 22.13 11.50
CA GLN A 336 -0.77 23.09 10.71
C GLN A 336 -1.24 23.12 9.25
N PHE A 337 -1.46 21.96 8.65
CA PHE A 337 -1.99 21.88 7.30
C PHE A 337 -3.39 22.49 7.21
N ILE A 338 -4.31 22.13 8.11
CA ILE A 338 -5.68 22.67 8.16
C ILE A 338 -5.65 24.18 8.34
N GLY A 339 -4.81 24.69 9.24
CA GLY A 339 -4.63 26.13 9.46
C GLY A 339 -4.10 26.87 8.21
N ALA A 340 -3.18 26.24 7.47
CA ALA A 340 -2.66 26.79 6.23
C ALA A 340 -3.72 26.93 5.13
N MET A 341 -4.75 26.06 5.13
CA MET A 341 -5.90 26.19 4.22
C MET A 341 -6.86 27.31 4.61
N GLY A 342 -6.55 28.09 5.63
CA GLY A 342 -7.35 29.23 6.09
C GLY A 342 -8.33 28.92 7.20
N ILE A 343 -8.17 27.77 7.86
CA ILE A 343 -9.06 27.29 8.90
C ILE A 343 -8.38 27.46 10.26
N ASN A 344 -8.81 28.48 11.02
CA ASN A 344 -8.26 28.76 12.36
C ASN A 344 -8.87 27.79 13.39
N VAL A 345 -8.11 26.80 13.79
CA VAL A 345 -8.48 25.86 14.85
C VAL A 345 -7.41 25.91 15.95
N GLY A 346 -7.82 26.15 17.18
CA GLY A 346 -6.92 26.17 18.34
C GLY A 346 -6.17 24.86 18.53
N MET A 347 -4.86 24.92 18.82
CA MET A 347 -3.99 23.74 18.96
C MET A 347 -4.40 22.77 20.08
N GLY A 348 -5.26 23.20 21.00
CA GLY A 348 -5.79 22.39 22.11
C GLY A 348 -6.99 21.51 21.79
N VAL A 349 -7.59 21.64 20.61
CA VAL A 349 -8.88 21.04 20.25
C VAL A 349 -8.72 19.61 19.70
N ALA A 350 -9.52 18.64 20.14
CA ALA A 350 -9.53 17.27 19.59
C ALA A 350 -9.96 17.27 18.13
N LEU A 351 -9.52 16.27 17.33
CA LEU A 351 -9.88 16.17 15.90
C LEU A 351 -11.41 16.17 15.68
N ARG A 352 -12.17 15.60 16.57
CA ARG A 352 -13.63 15.62 16.56
C ARG A 352 -14.19 17.04 16.67
N GLU A 353 -13.61 17.88 17.54
CA GLU A 353 -14.04 19.28 17.70
C GLU A 353 -13.58 20.14 16.52
N VAL A 354 -12.46 19.79 15.88
CA VAL A 354 -12.04 20.39 14.61
C VAL A 354 -13.11 20.22 13.56
N SER A 355 -13.68 19.01 13.40
CA SER A 355 -14.75 18.79 12.43
C SER A 355 -15.99 19.64 12.69
N ARG A 356 -16.32 19.93 13.95
CA ARG A 356 -17.44 20.84 14.29
C ARG A 356 -17.15 22.31 13.97
N GLN A 357 -15.90 22.75 14.10
CA GLN A 357 -15.51 24.13 13.85
C GLN A 357 -15.33 24.42 12.36
N LEU A 358 -14.87 23.43 11.57
CA LEU A 358 -14.69 23.53 10.13
C LEU A 358 -15.99 23.82 9.38
N VAL A 359 -17.12 23.36 9.91
CA VAL A 359 -18.47 23.68 9.39
C VAL A 359 -18.69 25.18 9.26
N LYS A 360 -18.10 25.98 10.16
CA LYS A 360 -18.29 27.46 10.20
C LYS A 360 -17.40 28.22 9.22
N VAL A 361 -16.36 27.59 8.69
CA VAL A 361 -15.29 28.26 7.93
C VAL A 361 -15.23 27.84 6.46
N PHE A 362 -15.87 26.74 6.08
CA PHE A 362 -15.92 26.33 4.68
C PHE A 362 -16.69 27.35 3.83
N PRO A 363 -16.07 27.99 2.82
CA PRO A 363 -16.75 28.91 1.92
C PRO A 363 -17.89 28.16 1.19
N GLY A 364 -19.12 28.56 1.41
CA GLY A 364 -20.31 27.90 0.87
C GLY A 364 -21.19 27.20 1.90
N ALA A 365 -20.83 27.19 3.18
CA ALA A 365 -21.63 26.59 4.25
C ALA A 365 -23.00 27.29 4.51
N GLY A 366 -23.25 28.43 3.87
CA GLY A 366 -24.51 29.17 3.99
C GLY A 366 -25.51 28.93 2.88
N ASN A 367 -25.10 28.37 1.72
CA ASN A 367 -25.98 28.07 0.59
C ASN A 367 -25.80 26.61 0.20
N PHE A 368 -26.86 25.95 -0.20
CA PHE A 368 -26.93 24.54 -0.63
C PHE A 368 -25.63 24.06 -1.30
N ILE A 369 -24.85 23.24 -0.61
CA ILE A 369 -23.69 22.58 -1.21
C ILE A 369 -24.24 21.44 -2.05
N SER A 370 -24.11 21.52 -3.38
CA SER A 370 -24.41 20.39 -4.24
C SER A 370 -23.41 19.24 -3.99
N GLY A 371 -23.82 18.01 -4.26
CA GLY A 371 -22.92 16.85 -4.12
C GLY A 371 -21.63 17.00 -4.92
N SER A 372 -21.68 17.70 -6.06
CA SER A 372 -20.54 18.01 -6.91
C SER A 372 -19.56 18.98 -6.22
N ILE A 373 -20.04 20.01 -5.53
CA ILE A 373 -19.19 20.97 -4.78
C ILE A 373 -18.52 20.27 -3.59
N ALA A 374 -19.23 19.43 -2.84
CA ALA A 374 -18.66 18.67 -1.72
C ALA A 374 -17.55 17.70 -2.19
N SER A 375 -17.80 16.99 -3.28
CA SER A 375 -16.82 16.09 -3.91
C SER A 375 -15.61 16.87 -4.43
N ALA A 376 -15.82 17.98 -5.13
CA ALA A 376 -14.74 18.80 -5.69
C ALA A 376 -13.88 19.47 -4.59
N GLY A 377 -14.50 19.93 -3.52
CA GLY A 377 -13.80 20.45 -2.34
C GLY A 377 -12.92 19.40 -1.67
N THR A 378 -13.41 18.16 -1.58
CA THR A 378 -12.65 17.00 -1.09
C THR A 378 -11.47 16.68 -2.00
N TYR A 379 -11.66 16.71 -3.32
CA TYR A 379 -10.58 16.55 -4.29
C TYR A 379 -9.50 17.63 -4.14
N ALA A 380 -9.90 18.90 -4.10
CA ALA A 380 -8.96 20.00 -3.96
C ALA A 380 -8.13 19.88 -2.66
N LEU A 381 -8.76 19.45 -1.58
CA LEU A 381 -8.12 19.25 -0.29
C LEU A 381 -7.14 18.07 -0.32
N SER A 382 -7.49 16.99 -1.03
CA SER A 382 -6.60 15.84 -1.18
C SER A 382 -5.33 16.17 -1.98
N GLU A 383 -5.45 16.89 -3.11
CA GLU A 383 -4.30 17.30 -3.91
C GLU A 383 -3.39 18.27 -3.12
N ALA A 384 -3.97 19.20 -2.35
CA ALA A 384 -3.19 20.05 -1.45
C ALA A 384 -2.46 19.25 -0.36
N ALA A 385 -3.10 18.22 0.21
CA ALA A 385 -2.48 17.34 1.20
C ALA A 385 -1.33 16.53 0.59
N ILE A 386 -1.49 16.03 -0.65
CA ILE A 386 -0.44 15.33 -1.39
C ILE A 386 0.77 16.25 -1.60
N ILE A 387 0.55 17.47 -2.07
CA ILE A 387 1.63 18.47 -2.28
C ILE A 387 2.36 18.78 -0.97
N TYR A 388 1.63 18.95 0.13
CA TYR A 388 2.22 19.28 1.42
C TYR A 388 2.94 18.10 2.06
N PHE A 389 2.27 16.95 2.20
CA PHE A 389 2.81 15.80 2.94
C PHE A 389 3.75 14.92 2.11
N ILE A 390 3.45 14.65 0.84
CA ILE A 390 4.24 13.73 0.01
C ILE A 390 5.32 14.47 -0.77
N ASP A 391 4.98 15.58 -1.42
CA ASP A 391 5.97 16.36 -2.18
C ASP A 391 6.83 17.26 -1.30
N LYS A 392 6.45 17.41 0.00
CA LYS A 392 7.17 18.25 0.98
C LYS A 392 7.27 19.71 0.55
N LYS A 393 6.23 20.20 -0.14
CA LYS A 393 6.14 21.59 -0.56
C LYS A 393 5.63 22.50 0.58
N SER A 394 5.80 23.79 0.40
CA SER A 394 5.38 24.81 1.38
C SER A 394 3.85 24.84 1.57
N GLN A 395 3.42 25.36 2.72
CA GLN A 395 2.00 25.60 2.98
C GLN A 395 1.37 26.56 1.95
N ALA A 396 2.14 27.53 1.46
CA ALA A 396 1.68 28.49 0.46
C ALA A 396 1.42 27.80 -0.90
N GLU A 397 2.30 26.88 -1.33
CA GLU A 397 2.12 26.09 -2.55
C GLU A 397 0.90 25.17 -2.42
N ALA A 398 0.75 24.48 -1.30
CA ALA A 398 -0.41 23.63 -1.05
C ALA A 398 -1.72 24.41 -1.09
N LYS A 399 -1.75 25.60 -0.46
CA LYS A 399 -2.91 26.52 -0.50
C LYS A 399 -3.23 27.00 -1.91
N LYS A 400 -2.21 27.31 -2.70
CA LYS A 400 -2.39 27.70 -4.11
C LYS A 400 -3.04 26.58 -4.91
N VAL A 401 -2.58 25.32 -4.75
CA VAL A 401 -3.18 24.16 -5.40
C VAL A 401 -4.62 23.95 -4.96
N TYR A 402 -4.90 24.08 -3.66
CA TYR A 402 -6.25 23.99 -3.12
C TYR A 402 -7.21 24.98 -3.79
N LEU A 403 -6.83 26.24 -3.86
CA LEU A 403 -7.66 27.32 -4.44
C LEU A 403 -7.85 27.12 -5.95
N ASP A 404 -6.77 26.80 -6.70
CA ASP A 404 -6.85 26.55 -8.15
C ASP A 404 -7.81 25.40 -8.48
N LYS A 405 -7.78 24.31 -7.72
CA LYS A 405 -8.70 23.18 -7.92
C LYS A 405 -10.14 23.51 -7.57
N LEU A 406 -10.37 24.28 -6.52
CA LEU A 406 -11.70 24.76 -6.15
C LEU A 406 -12.31 25.68 -7.21
N ASP A 407 -11.52 26.64 -7.72
CA ASP A 407 -12.00 27.59 -8.73
C ASP A 407 -12.33 26.87 -10.05
N LYS A 408 -11.49 25.91 -10.46
CA LYS A 408 -11.78 25.07 -11.64
C LYS A 408 -13.06 24.24 -11.51
N ALA A 409 -13.37 23.80 -10.30
CA ALA A 409 -14.61 23.07 -10.04
C ALA A 409 -15.84 23.99 -10.10
N ARG A 410 -15.76 25.19 -9.52
CA ARG A 410 -16.83 26.18 -9.57
C ARG A 410 -17.16 26.65 -10.98
N ASN A 411 -16.11 26.89 -11.79
CA ASN A 411 -16.28 27.34 -13.18
C ASN A 411 -16.84 26.28 -14.12
N LYS A 412 -16.87 25.01 -13.74
CA LYS A 412 -17.50 23.92 -14.51
C LYS A 412 -18.99 23.76 -14.23
N GLU A 413 -19.49 24.34 -13.17
CA GLU A 413 -20.92 24.30 -12.79
C GLU A 413 -21.71 25.56 -13.23
N GLN A 414 -21.01 26.60 -13.67
CA GLN A 414 -21.59 27.75 -14.37
C GLN A 414 -21.66 27.52 -15.89
#